data_f5b05e381ef44533b13d5e2f053085fd
#
_entry.id   f5b05e381ef44533b13d5e2f053085fd
#
_cell.length_a   1.000
_cell.length_b   1.000
_cell.length_c   1.000
_cell.angle_alpha   90.00
_cell.angle_beta   90.00
_cell.angle_gamma   90.00
#
_symmetry.space_group_name_H-M   'P 1'
#
loop_
_entity.id
_entity.type
_entity.pdbx_description
1 polymer ?
#
loop_
_entity_poly.entity_id
_entity_poly.type
_entity_poly.pdbx_seq_one_letter_code
_entity_poly.pdbx_strand_id
1 'polypeptide(L)'
;MATYQRGKYWWYRFRFAGERIDEPTKSTSRTVAKEAERQHRRALEDGYNNFKEVRQNRVRILEEIVDEYLTGYRLRYRSASFAEYALGHVSRLLGTKIVADITEISVLRYQEDRLREKAAPKSINEEVRFLLKMLGDPGEVIRAHLKKTKQLKLNVHKQIGKAYDTEETECLATKAKSSHSPHMYPAFMLARNGGLRDTEIKTLTWSQVNFVAKTVKVGRAKTEAGEGRIVPLNSEVYQALIDHRTWYSKRFGETRDEWYVFPWGKPRPSDPSRHITSFKTAWKTTRTNAKVKGRWHDNRHTLITELAENGAGDETIMSIAGHVDRQMLRHYSHIRMKAKREAVESVIASRKGNSQLGSASKAGPSA
;
A
#
# COMPACT_ATOMS: atom_id res chain seq x y z
N MET A 1 36.16 37.48 31.21
CA MET A 1 34.73 37.56 31.57
C MET A 1 34.50 38.80 32.38
N ALA A 2 33.73 39.70 31.91
CA ALA A 2 33.44 40.93 32.70
C ALA A 2 31.96 41.26 32.57
N THR A 3 31.25 41.20 33.72
CA THR A 3 29.98 41.88 33.88
C THR A 3 30.28 43.25 34.50
N TYR A 4 29.77 44.31 33.94
CA TYR A 4 29.96 45.66 34.40
C TYR A 4 28.66 46.46 34.34
N GLN A 5 28.59 47.54 35.11
CA GLN A 5 27.40 48.39 35.18
C GLN A 5 27.60 49.62 34.29
N ARG A 6 26.61 49.94 33.49
CA ARG A 6 26.57 51.15 32.67
C ARG A 6 25.18 51.79 32.83
N GLY A 7 25.12 52.92 33.52
CA GLY A 7 23.87 53.53 33.95
C GLY A 7 23.08 52.65 34.95
N LYS A 8 21.80 52.43 34.72
CA LYS A 8 20.92 51.63 35.59
C LYS A 8 21.08 50.10 35.34
N TYR A 9 21.68 49.70 34.24
CA TYR A 9 21.64 48.31 33.80
C TYR A 9 23.02 47.67 33.84
N TRP A 10 23.01 46.35 34.12
CA TRP A 10 24.20 45.53 34.00
C TRP A 10 24.38 45.08 32.54
N TRP A 11 25.66 45.06 32.13
CA TRP A 11 26.13 44.61 30.83
C TRP A 11 27.04 43.41 31.02
N TYR A 12 27.17 42.53 30.00
CA TYR A 12 28.17 41.50 29.97
C TYR A 12 29.01 41.61 28.69
N ARG A 13 30.25 41.15 28.83
CA ARG A 13 31.25 41.22 27.79
C ARG A 13 32.06 39.93 27.78
N PHE A 14 32.18 39.29 26.61
CA PHE A 14 33.07 38.15 26.38
C PHE A 14 33.56 38.13 24.94
N ARG A 15 34.56 37.26 24.65
CA ARG A 15 34.98 36.97 23.27
C ARG A 15 34.54 35.57 22.89
N PHE A 16 34.04 35.39 21.66
CA PHE A 16 33.66 34.13 21.10
C PHE A 16 34.09 34.11 19.62
N ALA A 17 34.80 33.04 19.17
CA ALA A 17 35.32 32.88 17.80
C ALA A 17 36.10 34.11 17.27
N GLY A 18 36.82 34.84 18.15
CA GLY A 18 37.63 36.01 17.79
C GLY A 18 36.83 37.35 17.89
N GLU A 19 35.53 37.30 17.92
CA GLU A 19 34.66 38.49 18.01
C GLU A 19 34.37 38.89 19.46
N ARG A 20 34.26 40.19 19.69
CA ARG A 20 33.88 40.75 20.99
C ARG A 20 32.39 40.98 21.03
N ILE A 21 31.72 40.35 22.01
CA ILE A 21 30.29 40.49 22.28
C ILE A 21 30.13 41.35 23.52
N ASP A 22 29.31 42.41 23.44
CA ASP A 22 29.10 43.43 24.47
C ASP A 22 27.61 43.82 24.47
N GLU A 23 26.81 43.25 25.39
CA GLU A 23 25.36 43.43 25.37
C GLU A 23 24.74 43.82 26.72
N PRO A 24 23.66 44.61 26.70
CA PRO A 24 22.91 45.00 27.88
C PRO A 24 21.92 43.89 28.29
N THR A 25 21.84 43.61 29.60
CA THR A 25 20.85 42.65 30.12
C THR A 25 19.49 43.28 30.40
N LYS A 26 19.40 44.60 30.35
CA LYS A 26 18.22 45.39 30.81
C LYS A 26 17.83 45.09 32.28
N SER A 27 18.70 44.47 33.05
CA SER A 27 18.52 44.12 34.46
C SER A 27 19.39 44.97 35.36
N THR A 28 18.89 45.26 36.54
CA THR A 28 19.62 45.96 37.61
C THR A 28 20.39 44.98 38.51
N SER A 29 20.27 43.66 38.26
CA SER A 29 20.90 42.61 39.05
C SER A 29 22.15 42.06 38.34
N ARG A 30 23.30 42.06 39.09
CA ARG A 30 24.56 41.49 38.64
C ARG A 30 24.45 39.95 38.39
N THR A 31 23.65 39.27 39.21
CA THR A 31 23.44 37.82 39.10
C THR A 31 22.73 37.45 37.81
N VAL A 32 21.70 38.23 37.45
CA VAL A 32 20.99 38.03 36.16
C VAL A 32 21.92 38.29 34.97
N ALA A 33 22.82 39.28 35.07
CA ALA A 33 23.78 39.56 34.02
C ALA A 33 24.80 38.40 33.81
N LYS A 34 25.26 37.79 34.90
CA LYS A 34 26.12 36.59 34.82
C LYS A 34 25.42 35.39 34.19
N GLU A 35 24.16 35.19 34.53
CA GLU A 35 23.38 34.08 33.97
C GLU A 35 23.06 34.33 32.49
N ALA A 36 22.71 35.55 32.10
CA ALA A 36 22.50 35.93 30.71
C ALA A 36 23.77 35.73 29.84
N GLU A 37 24.96 36.12 30.38
CA GLU A 37 26.26 35.85 29.73
C GLU A 37 26.44 34.34 29.50
N ARG A 38 26.17 33.52 30.54
CA ARG A 38 26.34 32.07 30.50
C ARG A 38 25.42 31.39 29.50
N GLN A 39 24.17 31.81 29.47
CA GLN A 39 23.18 31.30 28.51
C GLN A 39 23.51 31.71 27.07
N HIS A 40 23.92 32.97 26.85
CA HIS A 40 24.32 33.44 25.53
C HIS A 40 25.57 32.71 25.01
N ARG A 41 26.57 32.50 25.88
CA ARG A 41 27.74 31.71 25.53
C ARG A 41 27.41 30.26 25.18
N ARG A 42 26.56 29.59 25.99
CA ARG A 42 26.08 28.25 25.68
C ARG A 42 25.35 28.19 24.33
N ALA A 43 24.43 29.12 24.09
CA ALA A 43 23.73 29.17 22.81
C ALA A 43 24.68 29.32 21.61
N LEU A 44 25.73 30.09 21.74
CA LEU A 44 26.77 30.23 20.71
C LEU A 44 27.64 28.97 20.58
N GLU A 45 28.01 28.31 21.68
CA GLU A 45 28.75 27.04 21.68
C GLU A 45 27.92 25.91 21.09
N ASP A 46 26.66 25.81 21.45
CA ASP A 46 25.71 24.82 20.88
C ASP A 46 25.47 25.09 19.38
N GLY A 47 25.31 26.34 18.99
CA GLY A 47 25.25 26.76 17.59
C GLY A 47 26.55 26.43 16.82
N TYR A 48 27.71 26.64 17.43
CA TYR A 48 29.01 26.34 16.81
C TYR A 48 29.28 24.85 16.68
N ASN A 49 28.89 24.04 17.67
CA ASN A 49 28.98 22.58 17.60
C ASN A 49 28.00 21.99 16.57
N ASN A 50 26.78 22.48 16.52
CA ASN A 50 25.83 22.10 15.48
C ASN A 50 26.31 22.49 14.06
N PHE A 51 27.09 23.57 13.91
CA PHE A 51 27.69 23.93 12.63
C PHE A 51 28.72 22.90 12.12
N LYS A 52 29.38 22.13 12.98
CA LYS A 52 30.30 21.07 12.54
C LYS A 52 29.55 19.87 11.96
N GLU A 53 28.50 19.41 12.61
CA GLU A 53 27.65 18.32 12.08
C GLU A 53 26.92 18.76 10.82
N VAL A 54 26.39 19.97 10.81
CA VAL A 54 25.74 20.56 9.63
C VAL A 54 26.72 20.74 8.47
N ARG A 55 28.01 21.07 8.72
CA ARG A 55 29.05 21.16 7.67
C ARG A 55 29.43 19.78 7.12
N GLN A 56 29.55 18.74 7.94
CA GLN A 56 29.82 17.39 7.46
C GLN A 56 28.66 16.85 6.59
N ASN A 57 27.42 17.12 6.99
CA ASN A 57 26.24 16.77 6.18
C ASN A 57 26.05 17.65 4.94
N ARG A 58 26.57 18.90 4.94
CA ARG A 58 26.46 19.83 3.81
C ARG A 58 27.30 19.42 2.59
N VAL A 59 28.34 18.64 2.78
CA VAL A 59 29.26 18.24 1.70
C VAL A 59 28.89 16.89 1.09
N ARG A 60 27.95 16.16 1.71
CA ARG A 60 27.52 14.85 1.18
C ARG A 60 26.61 15.02 -0.03
N ILE A 61 26.85 14.23 -1.06
CA ILE A 61 25.95 14.14 -2.20
C ILE A 61 24.74 13.27 -1.87
N LEU A 62 23.63 13.53 -2.56
CA LEU A 62 22.37 12.86 -2.27
C LEU A 62 22.44 11.34 -2.52
N GLU A 63 23.21 10.90 -3.50
CA GLU A 63 23.38 9.48 -3.85
C GLU A 63 23.95 8.66 -2.68
N GLU A 64 24.95 9.20 -1.95
CA GLU A 64 25.53 8.53 -0.76
C GLU A 64 24.47 8.32 0.33
N ILE A 65 23.59 9.32 0.53
CA ILE A 65 22.50 9.23 1.52
C ILE A 65 21.43 8.24 1.07
N VAL A 66 21.15 8.15 -0.23
CA VAL A 66 20.21 7.15 -0.79
C VAL A 66 20.71 5.73 -0.46
N ASP A 67 21.98 5.43 -0.68
CA ASP A 67 22.54 4.11 -0.44
C ASP A 67 22.53 3.72 1.04
N GLU A 68 22.89 4.66 1.89
CA GLU A 68 22.84 4.48 3.35
C GLU A 68 21.40 4.26 3.84
N TYR A 69 20.46 5.08 3.37
CA TYR A 69 19.05 4.95 3.71
C TYR A 69 18.48 3.60 3.26
N LEU A 70 18.79 3.16 2.04
CA LEU A 70 18.32 1.88 1.50
C LEU A 70 18.90 0.70 2.28
N THR A 71 20.16 0.79 2.71
CA THR A 71 20.80 -0.21 3.57
C THR A 71 20.04 -0.34 4.90
N GLY A 72 19.79 0.77 5.58
CA GLY A 72 18.97 0.78 6.80
C GLY A 72 17.50 0.38 6.58
N TYR A 73 16.95 0.68 5.40
CA TYR A 73 15.58 0.32 5.05
C TYR A 73 15.42 -1.20 4.88
N ARG A 74 16.38 -1.88 4.21
CA ARG A 74 16.40 -3.34 4.03
C ARG A 74 16.43 -4.10 5.36
N LEU A 75 17.07 -3.55 6.38
CA LEU A 75 17.11 -4.17 7.72
C LEU A 75 15.75 -4.12 8.44
N ARG A 76 14.92 -3.11 8.16
CA ARG A 76 13.67 -2.85 8.90
C ARG A 76 12.40 -3.31 8.18
N TYR A 77 12.46 -3.47 6.86
CA TYR A 77 11.27 -3.74 6.06
C TYR A 77 11.41 -5.01 5.23
N ARG A 78 10.36 -5.83 5.22
CA ARG A 78 10.31 -7.11 4.50
C ARG A 78 10.54 -6.97 2.98
N SER A 79 10.27 -5.81 2.40
CA SER A 79 10.51 -5.52 0.98
C SER A 79 11.00 -4.09 0.81
N ALA A 80 12.16 -3.95 0.19
CA ALA A 80 12.77 -2.66 -0.15
C ALA A 80 12.53 -2.25 -1.60
N SER A 81 12.07 -3.15 -2.47
CA SER A 81 12.01 -2.93 -3.91
C SER A 81 11.25 -1.67 -4.33
N PHE A 82 10.21 -1.28 -3.59
CA PHE A 82 9.47 -0.06 -3.88
C PHE A 82 10.27 1.21 -3.49
N ALA A 83 10.98 1.16 -2.37
CA ALA A 83 11.87 2.26 -1.95
C ALA A 83 13.06 2.39 -2.91
N GLU A 84 13.66 1.27 -3.31
CA GLU A 84 14.75 1.21 -4.29
C GLU A 84 14.34 1.82 -5.63
N TYR A 85 13.16 1.43 -6.14
CA TYR A 85 12.65 1.97 -7.38
C TYR A 85 12.37 3.49 -7.29
N ALA A 86 11.73 3.94 -6.21
CA ALA A 86 11.42 5.35 -6.00
C ALA A 86 12.69 6.20 -5.84
N LEU A 87 13.61 5.76 -4.99
CA LEU A 87 14.87 6.47 -4.75
C LEU A 87 15.86 6.34 -5.91
N GLY A 88 15.78 5.30 -6.74
CA GLY A 88 16.55 5.19 -7.98
C GLY A 88 16.23 6.32 -8.97
N HIS A 89 14.97 6.75 -9.07
CA HIS A 89 14.60 7.92 -9.86
C HIS A 89 15.10 9.23 -9.23
N VAL A 90 15.05 9.32 -7.90
CA VAL A 90 15.59 10.48 -7.17
C VAL A 90 17.10 10.58 -7.35
N SER A 91 17.85 9.49 -7.17
CA SER A 91 19.29 9.43 -7.36
C SER A 91 19.68 9.81 -8.81
N ARG A 92 18.97 9.30 -9.80
CA ARG A 92 19.22 9.61 -11.20
C ARG A 92 19.14 11.11 -11.53
N LEU A 93 18.21 11.84 -10.94
CA LEU A 93 17.96 13.26 -11.26
C LEU A 93 18.62 14.25 -10.28
N LEU A 94 18.80 13.83 -9.03
CA LEU A 94 19.29 14.70 -7.97
C LEU A 94 20.55 14.15 -7.27
N GLY A 95 21.02 12.93 -7.59
CA GLY A 95 22.06 12.22 -6.87
C GLY A 95 23.37 12.99 -6.72
N THR A 96 23.76 13.75 -7.73
CA THR A 96 25.00 14.57 -7.73
C THR A 96 24.87 15.88 -6.95
N LYS A 97 23.65 16.25 -6.51
CA LYS A 97 23.47 17.46 -5.72
C LYS A 97 23.94 17.26 -4.27
N ILE A 98 24.50 18.31 -3.72
CA ILE A 98 24.80 18.39 -2.29
C ILE A 98 23.48 18.40 -1.52
N VAL A 99 23.39 17.64 -0.44
CA VAL A 99 22.19 17.49 0.38
C VAL A 99 21.66 18.83 0.89
N ALA A 100 22.56 19.74 1.27
CA ALA A 100 22.19 21.08 1.74
C ALA A 100 21.56 21.98 0.66
N ASP A 101 21.76 21.65 -0.62
CA ASP A 101 21.20 22.41 -1.76
C ASP A 101 19.85 21.85 -2.21
N ILE A 102 19.34 20.83 -1.54
CA ILE A 102 18.00 20.30 -1.78
C ILE A 102 17.00 21.21 -1.06
N THR A 103 16.25 21.96 -1.83
CA THR A 103 15.25 22.93 -1.38
C THR A 103 13.88 22.59 -1.96
N GLU A 104 12.86 23.35 -1.59
CA GLU A 104 11.52 23.29 -2.19
C GLU A 104 11.58 23.39 -3.72
N ILE A 105 12.42 24.30 -4.23
CA ILE A 105 12.62 24.50 -5.67
C ILE A 105 13.17 23.24 -6.32
N SER A 106 14.08 22.55 -5.65
CA SER A 106 14.63 21.26 -6.14
C SER A 106 13.54 20.20 -6.25
N VAL A 107 12.61 20.14 -5.28
CA VAL A 107 11.48 19.20 -5.31
C VAL A 107 10.50 19.55 -6.42
N LEU A 108 10.16 20.82 -6.60
CA LEU A 108 9.24 21.26 -7.67
C LEU A 108 9.81 20.97 -9.05
N ARG A 109 11.10 21.27 -9.29
CA ARG A 109 11.78 20.92 -10.56
C ARG A 109 11.80 19.42 -10.80
N TYR A 110 12.06 18.64 -9.76
CA TYR A 110 11.98 17.18 -9.84
C TYR A 110 10.61 16.70 -10.29
N GLN A 111 9.53 17.25 -9.72
CA GLN A 111 8.17 16.91 -10.12
C GLN A 111 7.90 17.25 -11.60
N GLU A 112 8.36 18.42 -12.06
CA GLU A 112 8.23 18.85 -13.46
C GLU A 112 8.99 17.93 -14.42
N ASP A 113 10.24 17.58 -14.10
CA ASP A 113 11.06 16.71 -14.94
C ASP A 113 10.44 15.32 -15.05
N ARG A 114 9.94 14.78 -13.94
CA ARG A 114 9.24 13.49 -13.94
C ARG A 114 7.93 13.52 -14.74
N LEU A 115 7.20 14.65 -14.70
CA LEU A 115 6.01 14.83 -15.54
C LEU A 115 6.37 14.91 -17.03
N ARG A 116 7.48 15.57 -17.40
CA ARG A 116 7.99 15.57 -18.78
C ARG A 116 8.37 14.16 -19.25
N GLU A 117 8.88 13.32 -18.36
CA GLU A 117 9.12 11.89 -18.61
C GLU A 117 7.82 11.05 -18.67
N LYS A 118 6.64 11.66 -18.55
CA LYS A 118 5.33 11.00 -18.53
C LYS A 118 5.17 10.00 -17.37
N ALA A 119 5.87 10.22 -16.25
CA ALA A 119 5.66 9.43 -15.04
C ALA A 119 4.29 9.73 -14.42
N ALA A 120 3.66 8.72 -13.84
CA ALA A 120 2.35 8.89 -13.21
C ALA A 120 2.44 9.78 -11.95
N PRO A 121 1.54 10.76 -11.76
CA PRO A 121 1.53 11.65 -10.59
C PRO A 121 1.61 10.90 -9.25
N LYS A 122 0.98 9.73 -9.15
CA LYS A 122 1.05 8.89 -7.94
C LYS A 122 2.48 8.40 -7.67
N SER A 123 3.22 7.99 -8.70
CA SER A 123 4.61 7.55 -8.56
C SER A 123 5.50 8.69 -8.12
N ILE A 124 5.35 9.86 -8.76
CA ILE A 124 6.11 11.06 -8.40
C ILE A 124 5.86 11.47 -6.94
N ASN A 125 4.60 11.44 -6.48
CA ASN A 125 4.26 11.74 -5.09
C ASN A 125 4.93 10.77 -4.10
N GLU A 126 5.07 9.50 -4.45
CA GLU A 126 5.76 8.52 -3.62
C GLU A 126 7.28 8.72 -3.65
N GLU A 127 7.87 9.04 -4.81
CA GLU A 127 9.28 9.38 -4.95
C GLU A 127 9.65 10.60 -4.07
N VAL A 128 8.84 11.67 -4.13
CA VAL A 128 9.00 12.86 -3.26
C VAL A 128 8.81 12.50 -1.79
N ARG A 129 7.86 11.63 -1.45
CA ARG A 129 7.67 11.16 -0.07
C ARG A 129 8.91 10.45 0.48
N PHE A 130 9.54 9.60 -0.32
CA PHE A 130 10.78 8.92 0.06
C PHE A 130 11.96 9.89 0.17
N LEU A 131 12.12 10.80 -0.78
CA LEU A 131 13.14 11.85 -0.73
C LEU A 131 13.04 12.65 0.58
N LEU A 132 11.88 13.22 0.87
CA LEU A 132 11.69 14.04 2.06
C LEU A 132 11.82 13.25 3.37
N LYS A 133 11.42 11.97 3.38
CA LYS A 133 11.62 11.10 4.54
C LYS A 133 13.09 10.79 4.79
N MET A 134 13.86 10.56 3.74
CA MET A 134 15.29 10.26 3.80
C MET A 134 16.10 11.44 4.29
N LEU A 135 15.72 12.66 3.93
CA LEU A 135 16.40 13.90 4.35
C LEU A 135 16.23 14.21 5.86
N GLY A 136 15.32 13.52 6.58
CA GLY A 136 15.08 13.78 8.00
C GLY A 136 14.52 15.19 8.27
N ASP A 137 15.07 15.90 9.27
CA ASP A 137 14.58 17.22 9.68
C ASP A 137 14.54 18.25 8.55
N PRO A 138 15.58 18.41 7.69
CA PRO A 138 15.48 19.26 6.50
C PRO A 138 14.31 18.89 5.58
N GLY A 139 14.06 17.60 5.41
CA GLY A 139 12.93 17.10 4.61
C GLY A 139 11.57 17.44 5.22
N GLU A 140 11.44 17.42 6.54
CA GLU A 140 10.19 17.83 7.22
C GLU A 140 9.93 19.35 7.08
N VAL A 141 10.96 20.18 7.11
CA VAL A 141 10.84 21.63 6.87
C VAL A 141 10.34 21.90 5.44
N ILE A 142 10.96 21.27 4.44
CA ILE A 142 10.54 21.35 3.03
C ILE A 142 9.10 20.86 2.87
N ARG A 143 8.77 19.73 3.49
CA ARG A 143 7.42 19.16 3.48
C ARG A 143 6.37 20.11 4.04
N ALA A 144 6.65 20.73 5.18
CA ALA A 144 5.75 21.67 5.83
C ALA A 144 5.47 22.88 4.93
N HIS A 145 6.52 23.45 4.32
CA HIS A 145 6.40 24.57 3.40
C HIS A 145 5.59 24.20 2.14
N LEU A 146 5.95 23.12 1.45
CA LEU A 146 5.24 22.66 0.26
C LEU A 146 3.77 22.26 0.56
N LYS A 147 3.49 21.79 1.78
CA LYS A 147 2.12 21.51 2.22
C LYS A 147 1.32 22.81 2.41
N LYS A 148 1.93 23.84 3.02
CA LYS A 148 1.32 25.17 3.22
C LYS A 148 0.98 25.82 1.89
N THR A 149 1.86 25.73 0.89
CA THR A 149 1.67 26.27 -0.46
C THR A 149 0.84 25.37 -1.38
N LYS A 150 0.36 24.20 -0.89
CA LYS A 150 -0.41 23.18 -1.64
C LYS A 150 0.34 22.56 -2.83
N GLN A 151 1.68 22.62 -2.83
CA GLN A 151 2.54 22.13 -3.92
C GLN A 151 3.20 20.77 -3.62
N LEU A 152 3.00 20.22 -2.40
CA LEU A 152 3.61 18.96 -1.99
C LEU A 152 3.20 17.77 -2.85
N LYS A 153 1.95 17.74 -3.29
CA LYS A 153 1.38 16.59 -4.02
C LYS A 153 0.77 17.02 -5.35
N LEU A 154 1.14 16.29 -6.38
CA LEU A 154 0.44 16.35 -7.66
C LEU A 154 -0.96 15.71 -7.52
N ASN A 155 -1.91 16.23 -8.27
CA ASN A 155 -3.26 15.70 -8.28
C ASN A 155 -3.29 14.29 -8.90
N VAL A 156 -3.90 13.36 -8.21
CA VAL A 156 -4.04 11.97 -8.65
C VAL A 156 -5.52 11.68 -8.87
N HIS A 157 -5.90 11.51 -10.13
CA HIS A 157 -7.22 10.99 -10.44
C HIS A 157 -7.34 9.55 -9.93
N LYS A 158 -8.17 9.33 -8.90
CA LYS A 158 -8.46 7.99 -8.39
C LYS A 158 -9.24 7.24 -9.46
N GLN A 159 -8.61 6.27 -10.10
CA GLN A 159 -9.34 5.30 -10.89
C GLN A 159 -9.98 4.28 -9.94
N ILE A 160 -11.29 4.29 -9.90
CA ILE A 160 -12.08 3.26 -9.21
C ILE A 160 -11.84 1.94 -9.95
N GLY A 161 -11.69 0.83 -9.22
CA GLY A 161 -11.60 -0.49 -9.83
C GLY A 161 -12.87 -0.81 -10.62
N LYS A 162 -12.71 -1.43 -11.78
CA LYS A 162 -13.84 -1.90 -12.59
C LYS A 162 -14.42 -3.17 -11.96
N ALA A 163 -15.73 -3.27 -11.84
CA ALA A 163 -16.42 -4.55 -11.71
C ALA A 163 -16.82 -5.01 -13.12
N TYR A 164 -16.55 -6.27 -13.45
CA TYR A 164 -17.01 -6.88 -14.68
C TYR A 164 -18.49 -7.26 -14.57
N ASP A 165 -19.23 -7.08 -15.63
CA ASP A 165 -20.58 -7.62 -15.72
C ASP A 165 -20.56 -9.13 -16.02
N THR A 166 -21.73 -9.73 -16.11
CA THR A 166 -21.89 -11.18 -16.34
C THR A 166 -21.30 -11.60 -17.68
N GLU A 167 -21.60 -10.86 -18.77
CA GLU A 167 -21.10 -11.18 -20.12
C GLU A 167 -19.59 -11.07 -20.20
N GLU A 168 -19.00 -10.00 -19.66
CA GLU A 168 -17.56 -9.82 -19.58
C GLU A 168 -16.87 -10.95 -18.80
N THR A 169 -17.49 -11.38 -17.69
CA THR A 169 -17.00 -12.45 -16.84
C THR A 169 -17.00 -13.78 -17.59
N GLU A 170 -18.10 -14.13 -18.28
CA GLU A 170 -18.22 -15.36 -19.07
C GLU A 170 -17.26 -15.38 -20.26
N CYS A 171 -17.12 -14.26 -20.98
CA CYS A 171 -16.12 -14.11 -22.05
C CYS A 171 -14.70 -14.30 -21.51
N LEU A 172 -14.36 -13.70 -20.39
CA LEU A 172 -13.05 -13.85 -19.75
C LEU A 172 -12.80 -15.29 -19.32
N ALA A 173 -13.77 -15.97 -18.70
CA ALA A 173 -13.68 -17.36 -18.27
C ALA A 173 -13.44 -18.30 -19.46
N THR A 174 -14.23 -18.13 -20.53
CA THR A 174 -14.09 -18.92 -21.77
C THR A 174 -12.71 -18.75 -22.40
N LYS A 175 -12.22 -17.49 -22.50
CA LYS A 175 -10.89 -17.23 -23.07
C LYS A 175 -9.74 -17.61 -22.14
N ALA A 176 -9.95 -17.58 -20.81
CA ALA A 176 -8.98 -18.09 -19.85
C ALA A 176 -8.86 -19.63 -19.96
N LYS A 177 -9.98 -20.34 -20.14
CA LYS A 177 -10.03 -21.81 -20.31
C LYS A 177 -9.34 -22.26 -21.61
N SER A 178 -9.47 -21.49 -22.68
CA SER A 178 -8.81 -21.75 -23.97
C SER A 178 -7.40 -21.16 -24.08
N SER A 179 -6.83 -20.66 -23.00
CA SER A 179 -5.49 -20.07 -23.00
C SER A 179 -4.40 -21.14 -23.20
N HIS A 180 -3.35 -20.78 -23.95
CA HIS A 180 -2.14 -21.62 -24.06
C HIS A 180 -1.42 -21.82 -22.71
N SER A 181 -1.63 -20.93 -21.74
CA SER A 181 -1.09 -21.07 -20.40
C SER A 181 -1.99 -21.95 -19.55
N PRO A 182 -1.52 -23.13 -19.09
CA PRO A 182 -2.31 -24.02 -18.24
C PRO A 182 -2.67 -23.41 -16.90
N HIS A 183 -1.95 -22.35 -16.51
CA HIS A 183 -2.16 -21.63 -15.25
C HIS A 183 -3.28 -20.59 -15.33
N MET A 184 -3.67 -20.16 -16.56
CA MET A 184 -4.51 -18.97 -16.69
C MET A 184 -5.91 -19.17 -16.13
N TYR A 185 -6.56 -20.28 -16.46
CA TYR A 185 -7.92 -20.53 -16.00
C TYR A 185 -8.02 -20.72 -14.47
N PRO A 186 -7.27 -21.64 -13.85
CA PRO A 186 -7.35 -21.81 -12.39
C PRO A 186 -6.91 -20.56 -11.61
N ALA A 187 -5.92 -19.80 -12.11
CA ALA A 187 -5.54 -18.53 -11.50
C ALA A 187 -6.63 -17.46 -11.62
N PHE A 188 -7.29 -17.36 -12.78
CA PHE A 188 -8.42 -16.49 -12.99
C PHE A 188 -9.57 -16.82 -12.05
N MET A 189 -9.92 -18.10 -11.90
CA MET A 189 -10.99 -18.56 -11.03
C MET A 189 -10.69 -18.24 -9.55
N LEU A 190 -9.46 -18.43 -9.10
CA LEU A 190 -9.04 -18.04 -7.75
C LEU A 190 -9.11 -16.51 -7.52
N ALA A 191 -8.76 -15.72 -8.54
CA ALA A 191 -8.85 -14.27 -8.44
C ALA A 191 -10.31 -13.78 -8.47
N ARG A 192 -11.13 -14.33 -9.36
CA ARG A 192 -12.50 -13.90 -9.64
C ARG A 192 -13.51 -14.39 -8.61
N ASN A 193 -13.44 -15.67 -8.23
CA ASN A 193 -14.41 -16.31 -7.35
C ASN A 193 -13.86 -16.57 -5.93
N GLY A 194 -12.53 -16.58 -5.75
CA GLY A 194 -11.87 -16.69 -4.44
C GLY A 194 -11.38 -15.35 -3.89
N GLY A 195 -11.33 -14.31 -4.73
CA GLY A 195 -10.88 -12.98 -4.32
C GLY A 195 -9.39 -12.90 -3.94
N LEU A 196 -8.58 -13.88 -4.33
CA LEU A 196 -7.15 -13.90 -4.00
C LEU A 196 -6.39 -12.82 -4.78
N ARG A 197 -5.36 -12.24 -4.15
CA ARG A 197 -4.46 -11.29 -4.82
C ARG A 197 -3.46 -12.01 -5.72
N ASP A 198 -2.92 -11.29 -6.72
CA ASP A 198 -1.91 -11.82 -7.65
C ASP A 198 -0.75 -12.53 -6.94
N THR A 199 -0.21 -11.92 -5.88
CA THR A 199 0.89 -12.50 -5.09
C THR A 199 0.45 -13.76 -4.33
N GLU A 200 -0.74 -13.76 -3.75
CA GLU A 200 -1.29 -14.89 -3.01
C GLU A 200 -1.50 -16.11 -3.92
N ILE A 201 -1.99 -15.87 -5.14
CA ILE A 201 -2.14 -16.92 -6.16
C ILE A 201 -0.77 -17.45 -6.60
N LYS A 202 0.17 -16.56 -6.94
CA LYS A 202 1.49 -16.97 -7.42
C LYS A 202 2.26 -17.84 -6.44
N THR A 203 2.14 -17.51 -5.14
CA THR A 203 2.88 -18.21 -4.08
C THR A 203 2.09 -19.33 -3.40
N LEU A 204 0.92 -19.71 -3.96
CA LEU A 204 0.09 -20.78 -3.45
C LEU A 204 0.80 -22.13 -3.61
N THR A 205 0.89 -22.93 -2.53
CA THR A 205 1.39 -24.30 -2.54
C THR A 205 0.24 -25.31 -2.45
N TRP A 206 0.50 -26.57 -2.81
CA TRP A 206 -0.51 -27.61 -2.72
C TRP A 206 -0.94 -27.91 -1.28
N SER A 207 -0.05 -27.78 -0.29
CA SER A 207 -0.38 -27.91 1.12
C SER A 207 -1.44 -26.92 1.61
N GLN A 208 -1.62 -25.82 0.91
CA GLN A 208 -2.59 -24.77 1.22
C GLN A 208 -3.98 -25.02 0.61
N VAL A 209 -4.11 -26.02 -0.27
CA VAL A 209 -5.37 -26.40 -0.93
C VAL A 209 -5.94 -27.64 -0.26
N ASN A 210 -7.02 -27.47 0.49
CA ASN A 210 -7.72 -28.60 1.10
C ASN A 210 -8.92 -28.99 0.25
N PHE A 211 -8.76 -30.10 -0.50
CA PHE A 211 -9.81 -30.63 -1.37
C PHE A 211 -10.97 -31.28 -0.61
N VAL A 212 -10.73 -31.80 0.58
CA VAL A 212 -11.78 -32.41 1.42
C VAL A 212 -12.67 -31.33 2.02
N ALA A 213 -12.06 -30.31 2.65
CA ALA A 213 -12.80 -29.20 3.23
C ALA A 213 -13.23 -28.15 2.17
N LYS A 214 -12.80 -28.28 0.91
CA LYS A 214 -13.03 -27.32 -0.19
C LYS A 214 -12.62 -25.90 0.21
N THR A 215 -11.39 -25.75 0.71
CA THR A 215 -10.86 -24.45 1.14
C THR A 215 -9.45 -24.21 0.64
N VAL A 216 -9.06 -22.95 0.57
CA VAL A 216 -7.67 -22.52 0.39
C VAL A 216 -7.26 -21.68 1.59
N LYS A 217 -6.14 -22.07 2.22
CA LYS A 217 -5.49 -21.26 3.26
C LYS A 217 -4.51 -20.32 2.58
N VAL A 218 -4.75 -19.01 2.68
CA VAL A 218 -3.83 -18.02 2.13
C VAL A 218 -2.57 -17.96 2.97
N GLY A 219 -1.43 -18.22 2.34
CA GLY A 219 -0.13 -18.16 3.00
C GLY A 219 0.38 -16.71 3.06
N ARG A 220 1.42 -16.44 2.29
CA ARG A 220 2.09 -15.14 2.27
C ARG A 220 1.18 -14.03 1.74
N ALA A 221 0.73 -13.13 2.60
CA ALA A 221 -0.07 -11.98 2.22
C ALA A 221 0.71 -10.65 2.34
N LYS A 222 0.20 -9.59 1.72
CA LYS A 222 0.78 -8.24 1.81
C LYS A 222 0.66 -7.64 3.22
N THR A 223 -0.32 -8.08 4.00
CA THR A 223 -0.59 -7.62 5.37
C THR A 223 -0.79 -8.82 6.29
N GLU A 224 -0.40 -8.71 7.56
CA GLU A 224 -0.59 -9.75 8.58
C GLU A 224 -2.06 -10.19 8.70
N ALA A 225 -2.99 -9.25 8.66
CA ALA A 225 -4.43 -9.55 8.68
C ALA A 225 -4.94 -10.37 7.47
N GLY A 226 -4.15 -10.49 6.42
CA GLY A 226 -4.49 -11.30 5.24
C GLY A 226 -3.83 -12.68 5.25
N GLU A 227 -2.84 -12.88 6.11
CA GLU A 227 -2.08 -14.12 6.22
C GLU A 227 -2.85 -15.14 7.07
N GLY A 228 -2.89 -16.39 6.61
CA GLY A 228 -3.59 -17.46 7.31
C GLY A 228 -5.11 -17.52 7.13
N ARG A 229 -5.72 -16.54 6.41
CA ARG A 229 -7.18 -16.61 6.17
C ARG A 229 -7.56 -17.83 5.33
N ILE A 230 -8.71 -18.38 5.66
CA ILE A 230 -9.29 -19.52 4.93
C ILE A 230 -10.38 -19.02 3.99
N VAL A 231 -10.24 -19.33 2.71
CA VAL A 231 -11.19 -18.96 1.66
C VAL A 231 -11.93 -20.20 1.19
N PRO A 232 -13.28 -20.25 1.28
CA PRO A 232 -14.05 -21.37 0.75
C PRO A 232 -13.99 -21.39 -0.78
N LEU A 233 -13.93 -22.57 -1.36
CA LEU A 233 -13.96 -22.79 -2.80
C LEU A 233 -15.40 -23.10 -3.24
N ASN A 234 -15.92 -22.30 -4.14
CA ASN A 234 -17.16 -22.66 -4.84
C ASN A 234 -16.89 -23.83 -5.81
N SER A 235 -17.95 -24.41 -6.36
CA SER A 235 -17.86 -25.57 -7.26
C SER A 235 -16.95 -25.33 -8.48
N GLU A 236 -16.97 -24.12 -9.03
CA GLU A 236 -16.19 -23.77 -10.23
C GLU A 236 -14.69 -23.67 -9.93
N VAL A 237 -14.30 -22.99 -8.83
CA VAL A 237 -12.89 -22.91 -8.39
C VAL A 237 -12.37 -24.29 -8.01
N TYR A 238 -13.18 -25.07 -7.31
CA TYR A 238 -12.85 -26.43 -6.93
C TYR A 238 -12.55 -27.30 -8.16
N GLN A 239 -13.46 -27.29 -9.15
CA GLN A 239 -13.28 -28.07 -10.38
C GLN A 239 -12.05 -27.60 -11.18
N ALA A 240 -11.85 -26.27 -11.28
CA ALA A 240 -10.67 -25.72 -11.96
C ALA A 240 -9.35 -26.16 -11.31
N LEU A 241 -9.32 -26.30 -9.98
CA LEU A 241 -8.14 -26.79 -9.25
C LEU A 241 -7.95 -28.31 -9.41
N ILE A 242 -9.02 -29.12 -9.46
CA ILE A 242 -8.95 -30.55 -9.76
C ILE A 242 -8.38 -30.78 -11.16
N ASP A 243 -8.92 -30.08 -12.17
CA ASP A 243 -8.45 -30.18 -13.55
C ASP A 243 -6.98 -29.77 -13.65
N HIS A 244 -6.61 -28.70 -12.93
CA HIS A 244 -5.23 -28.24 -12.87
C HIS A 244 -4.30 -29.27 -12.19
N ARG A 245 -4.74 -29.91 -11.11
CA ARG A 245 -3.99 -30.97 -10.42
C ARG A 245 -3.77 -32.18 -11.34
N THR A 246 -4.77 -32.55 -12.13
CA THR A 246 -4.67 -33.62 -13.13
C THR A 246 -3.64 -33.27 -14.20
N TRP A 247 -3.67 -32.03 -14.72
CA TRP A 247 -2.65 -31.52 -15.65
C TRP A 247 -1.26 -31.56 -15.00
N TYR A 248 -1.17 -31.12 -13.73
CA TYR A 248 0.06 -31.03 -12.97
C TYR A 248 0.73 -32.40 -12.79
N SER A 249 -0.05 -33.42 -12.38
CA SER A 249 0.44 -34.78 -12.22
C SER A 249 0.92 -35.39 -13.55
N LYS A 250 0.23 -35.10 -14.65
CA LYS A 250 0.70 -35.49 -16.00
C LYS A 250 1.99 -34.82 -16.41
N ARG A 251 2.22 -33.57 -15.93
CA ARG A 251 3.40 -32.80 -16.32
C ARG A 251 4.65 -33.13 -15.51
N PHE A 252 4.48 -33.37 -14.18
CA PHE A 252 5.58 -33.55 -13.22
C PHE A 252 5.66 -34.96 -12.63
N GLY A 253 4.75 -35.87 -13.00
CA GLY A 253 4.69 -37.24 -12.49
C GLY A 253 4.04 -37.38 -11.11
N GLU A 254 4.16 -36.40 -10.26
CA GLU A 254 3.63 -36.38 -8.90
C GLU A 254 3.16 -34.98 -8.49
N THR A 255 2.55 -34.88 -7.33
CA THR A 255 2.20 -33.62 -6.68
C THR A 255 2.68 -33.69 -5.24
N ARG A 256 3.60 -32.78 -4.85
CA ARG A 256 4.10 -32.66 -3.47
C ARG A 256 3.49 -31.44 -2.79
N ASP A 257 3.25 -31.55 -1.52
CA ASP A 257 2.59 -30.52 -0.73
C ASP A 257 3.35 -29.18 -0.70
N GLU A 258 4.67 -29.24 -0.68
CA GLU A 258 5.55 -28.07 -0.67
C GLU A 258 5.68 -27.39 -2.05
N TRP A 259 5.25 -28.03 -3.13
CA TRP A 259 5.35 -27.47 -4.48
C TRP A 259 4.28 -26.42 -4.74
N TYR A 260 4.66 -25.44 -5.58
CA TYR A 260 3.74 -24.40 -5.97
C TYR A 260 2.67 -24.87 -6.95
N VAL A 261 1.43 -24.46 -6.71
CA VAL A 261 0.29 -24.73 -7.61
C VAL A 261 0.55 -24.15 -9.01
N PHE A 262 1.25 -23.02 -9.06
CA PHE A 262 1.61 -22.32 -10.30
C PHE A 262 3.13 -22.30 -10.48
N PRO A 263 3.74 -23.38 -11.00
CA PRO A 263 5.17 -23.54 -11.12
C PRO A 263 5.80 -22.59 -12.14
N TRP A 264 7.09 -22.30 -11.91
CA TRP A 264 7.91 -21.51 -12.80
C TRP A 264 8.31 -22.29 -14.05
N GLY A 265 8.55 -21.57 -15.14
CA GLY A 265 9.16 -22.09 -16.36
C GLY A 265 8.74 -21.32 -17.61
N LYS A 266 9.66 -21.23 -18.56
CA LYS A 266 9.46 -20.64 -19.89
C LYS A 266 10.22 -21.47 -20.92
N PRO A 267 9.64 -21.79 -22.05
CA PRO A 267 8.29 -21.42 -22.53
C PRO A 267 7.16 -22.19 -21.85
N ARG A 268 7.48 -23.27 -21.12
CA ARG A 268 6.52 -24.14 -20.43
C ARG A 268 6.92 -24.31 -18.96
N PRO A 269 5.98 -24.54 -18.04
CA PRO A 269 6.28 -24.83 -16.64
C PRO A 269 7.24 -26.03 -16.52
N SER A 270 8.34 -25.83 -15.78
CA SER A 270 9.43 -26.82 -15.69
C SER A 270 9.97 -27.04 -14.29
N ASP A 271 9.76 -26.12 -13.37
CA ASP A 271 10.26 -26.17 -12.00
C ASP A 271 9.15 -25.97 -10.98
N PRO A 272 8.64 -27.05 -10.34
CA PRO A 272 7.55 -26.97 -9.38
C PRO A 272 8.00 -26.43 -8.00
N SER A 273 9.30 -26.40 -7.71
CA SER A 273 9.85 -25.83 -6.46
C SER A 273 9.90 -24.31 -6.48
N ARG A 274 9.66 -23.68 -7.63
CA ARG A 274 9.63 -22.23 -7.80
C ARG A 274 8.27 -21.78 -8.34
N HIS A 275 7.77 -20.66 -7.83
CA HIS A 275 6.50 -20.11 -8.28
C HIS A 275 6.63 -19.27 -9.56
N ILE A 276 5.55 -19.20 -10.33
CA ILE A 276 5.44 -18.30 -11.47
C ILE A 276 5.68 -16.84 -11.05
N THR A 277 6.39 -16.07 -11.87
CA THR A 277 6.70 -14.66 -11.57
C THR A 277 5.60 -13.71 -11.98
N SER A 278 4.84 -14.01 -13.05
CA SER A 278 3.83 -13.09 -13.57
C SER A 278 2.80 -13.79 -14.45
N PHE A 279 1.53 -13.40 -14.29
CA PHE A 279 0.44 -13.74 -15.20
C PHE A 279 0.20 -12.67 -16.29
N LYS A 280 0.97 -11.59 -16.32
CA LYS A 280 0.68 -10.39 -17.15
C LYS A 280 0.49 -10.69 -18.62
N THR A 281 1.37 -11.52 -19.22
CA THR A 281 1.29 -11.83 -20.65
C THR A 281 0.05 -12.67 -20.95
N ALA A 282 -0.18 -13.75 -20.20
CA ALA A 282 -1.35 -14.61 -20.37
C ALA A 282 -2.64 -13.82 -20.14
N TRP A 283 -2.70 -12.98 -19.11
CA TRP A 283 -3.84 -12.12 -18.84
C TRP A 283 -4.09 -11.11 -19.96
N LYS A 284 -3.04 -10.45 -20.47
CA LYS A 284 -3.15 -9.52 -21.60
C LYS A 284 -3.77 -10.22 -22.82
N THR A 285 -3.30 -11.41 -23.15
CA THR A 285 -3.84 -12.21 -24.26
C THR A 285 -5.30 -12.61 -24.01
N THR A 286 -5.61 -13.13 -22.83
CA THR A 286 -6.97 -13.54 -22.44
C THR A 286 -7.98 -12.40 -22.59
N ARG A 287 -7.70 -11.23 -21.97
CA ARG A 287 -8.61 -10.09 -22.03
C ARG A 287 -8.73 -9.48 -23.44
N THR A 288 -7.63 -9.49 -24.24
CA THR A 288 -7.66 -9.00 -25.61
C THR A 288 -8.54 -9.90 -26.48
N ASN A 289 -8.43 -11.23 -26.32
CA ASN A 289 -9.25 -12.20 -27.02
C ASN A 289 -10.72 -12.18 -26.57
N ALA A 290 -10.97 -11.82 -25.32
CA ALA A 290 -12.31 -11.60 -24.79
C ALA A 290 -12.89 -10.22 -25.18
N LYS A 291 -12.08 -9.31 -25.75
CA LYS A 291 -12.42 -7.91 -26.04
C LYS A 291 -12.84 -7.11 -24.78
N VAL A 292 -12.37 -7.53 -23.61
CA VAL A 292 -12.71 -6.91 -22.31
C VAL A 292 -11.57 -6.01 -21.84
N LYS A 293 -11.89 -4.80 -21.38
CA LYS A 293 -10.93 -3.86 -20.77
C LYS A 293 -10.95 -4.03 -19.26
N GLY A 294 -9.76 -4.12 -18.66
CA GLY A 294 -9.64 -4.21 -17.21
C GLY A 294 -8.24 -4.67 -16.78
N ARG A 295 -8.00 -4.66 -15.49
CA ARG A 295 -6.74 -5.08 -14.84
C ARG A 295 -6.94 -6.43 -14.18
N TRP A 296 -5.86 -7.13 -13.87
CA TRP A 296 -5.94 -8.39 -13.10
C TRP A 296 -6.68 -8.21 -11.77
N HIS A 297 -6.42 -7.11 -11.07
CA HIS A 297 -7.03 -6.84 -9.77
C HIS A 297 -8.54 -6.56 -9.83
N ASP A 298 -9.05 -6.23 -11.01
CA ASP A 298 -10.48 -5.97 -11.20
C ASP A 298 -11.32 -7.26 -11.06
N ASN A 299 -10.73 -8.46 -11.24
CA ASN A 299 -11.37 -9.75 -10.92
C ASN A 299 -11.81 -9.79 -9.44
N ARG A 300 -10.90 -9.42 -8.55
CA ARG A 300 -11.21 -9.36 -7.11
C ARG A 300 -12.18 -8.22 -6.78
N HIS A 301 -12.10 -7.07 -7.48
CA HIS A 301 -13.09 -6.00 -7.33
C HIS A 301 -14.48 -6.47 -7.67
N THR A 302 -14.63 -7.26 -8.73
CA THR A 302 -15.91 -7.84 -9.15
C THR A 302 -16.51 -8.71 -8.05
N LEU A 303 -15.73 -9.64 -7.48
CA LEU A 303 -16.21 -10.46 -6.36
C LEU A 303 -16.69 -9.62 -5.17
N ILE A 304 -15.89 -8.62 -4.76
CA ILE A 304 -16.25 -7.74 -3.65
C ILE A 304 -17.56 -6.98 -3.94
N THR A 305 -17.73 -6.51 -5.18
CA THR A 305 -18.95 -5.85 -5.63
C THR A 305 -20.15 -6.79 -5.53
N GLU A 306 -20.05 -8.00 -6.09
CA GLU A 306 -21.11 -9.01 -6.06
C GLU A 306 -21.48 -9.45 -4.63
N LEU A 307 -20.48 -9.67 -3.78
CA LEU A 307 -20.73 -9.97 -2.36
C LEU A 307 -21.49 -8.83 -1.68
N ALA A 308 -21.15 -7.56 -1.98
CA ALA A 308 -21.84 -6.41 -1.44
C ALA A 308 -23.26 -6.27 -2.00
N GLU A 309 -23.48 -6.56 -3.28
CA GLU A 309 -24.79 -6.57 -3.95
C GLU A 309 -25.71 -7.65 -3.37
N ASN A 310 -25.14 -8.82 -3.06
CA ASN A 310 -25.85 -9.93 -2.42
C ASN A 310 -25.98 -9.78 -0.90
N GLY A 311 -25.73 -8.59 -0.34
CA GLY A 311 -26.00 -8.27 1.06
C GLY A 311 -24.95 -8.76 2.06
N ALA A 312 -23.80 -9.28 1.62
CA ALA A 312 -22.75 -9.70 2.53
C ALA A 312 -22.23 -8.53 3.40
N GLY A 313 -22.10 -8.76 4.69
CA GLY A 313 -21.55 -7.78 5.63
C GLY A 313 -20.08 -7.48 5.38
N ASP A 314 -19.57 -6.33 5.87
CA ASP A 314 -18.18 -5.91 5.72
C ASP A 314 -17.20 -6.95 6.26
N GLU A 315 -17.50 -7.56 7.40
CA GLU A 315 -16.67 -8.59 8.01
C GLU A 315 -16.60 -9.85 7.16
N THR A 316 -17.73 -10.28 6.58
CA THR A 316 -17.74 -11.41 5.64
C THR A 316 -16.91 -11.12 4.41
N ILE A 317 -17.03 -9.92 3.82
CA ILE A 317 -16.22 -9.52 2.66
C ILE A 317 -14.73 -9.47 3.05
N MET A 318 -14.40 -8.93 4.21
CA MET A 318 -13.01 -8.87 4.68
C MET A 318 -12.44 -10.23 5.03
N SER A 319 -13.24 -11.17 5.56
CA SER A 319 -12.78 -12.54 5.85
C SER A 319 -12.42 -13.31 4.58
N ILE A 320 -13.18 -13.14 3.51
CA ILE A 320 -12.95 -13.78 2.20
C ILE A 320 -11.83 -13.07 1.44
N ALA A 321 -12.00 -11.77 1.23
CA ALA A 321 -11.10 -10.98 0.41
C ALA A 321 -9.84 -10.52 1.17
N GLY A 322 -9.75 -10.65 2.51
CA GLY A 322 -8.69 -10.06 3.34
C GLY A 322 -8.84 -8.54 3.42
N HIS A 323 -7.80 -7.85 3.85
CA HIS A 323 -7.88 -6.39 4.06
C HIS A 323 -8.39 -5.65 2.82
N VAL A 324 -9.55 -5.05 2.98
CA VAL A 324 -10.19 -4.14 2.02
C VAL A 324 -10.26 -2.78 2.69
N ASP A 325 -9.78 -1.73 2.01
CA ASP A 325 -9.83 -0.38 2.54
C ASP A 325 -11.31 0.02 2.80
N ARG A 326 -11.59 0.54 3.99
CA ARG A 326 -12.93 1.05 4.34
C ARG A 326 -13.43 2.11 3.35
N GLN A 327 -12.53 2.88 2.73
CA GLN A 327 -12.91 3.80 1.66
C GLN A 327 -13.42 3.04 0.41
N MET A 328 -12.82 1.90 0.09
CA MET A 328 -13.29 1.04 -1.00
C MET A 328 -14.68 0.48 -0.69
N LEU A 329 -14.93 0.01 0.54
CA LEU A 329 -16.25 -0.47 0.97
C LEU A 329 -17.31 0.63 0.94
N ARG A 330 -16.95 1.90 1.19
CA ARG A 330 -17.87 3.04 1.05
C ARG A 330 -18.33 3.27 -0.40
N HIS A 331 -17.52 2.96 -1.40
CA HIS A 331 -17.94 3.05 -2.81
C HIS A 331 -19.10 2.07 -3.12
N TYR A 332 -19.18 0.98 -2.39
CA TYR A 332 -20.29 0.01 -2.50
C TYR A 332 -21.48 0.33 -1.60
N SER A 333 -21.44 1.42 -0.83
CA SER A 333 -22.52 1.80 0.08
C SER A 333 -23.85 2.09 -0.64
N HIS A 334 -23.78 2.62 -1.87
CA HIS A 334 -24.96 2.88 -2.69
C HIS A 334 -25.63 1.58 -3.18
N ILE A 335 -24.82 0.60 -3.56
CA ILE A 335 -25.24 -0.73 -3.99
C ILE A 335 -25.97 -1.44 -2.84
N ARG A 336 -25.45 -1.33 -1.63
CA ARG A 336 -26.05 -1.88 -0.41
C ARG A 336 -27.39 -1.26 -0.02
N MET A 337 -27.77 -0.11 -0.54
CA MET A 337 -29.07 0.47 -0.27
C MET A 337 -30.22 -0.39 -0.83
N LYS A 338 -30.02 -1.08 -1.97
CA LYS A 338 -30.97 -2.05 -2.49
C LYS A 338 -31.07 -3.26 -1.55
N ALA A 339 -29.93 -3.88 -1.20
CA ALA A 339 -29.90 -5.00 -0.25
C ALA A 339 -30.48 -4.64 1.13
N LYS A 340 -30.23 -3.42 1.63
CA LYS A 340 -30.83 -2.92 2.88
C LYS A 340 -32.37 -2.79 2.78
N ARG A 341 -32.89 -2.30 1.67
CA ARG A 341 -34.32 -2.22 1.45
C ARG A 341 -34.95 -3.62 1.40
N GLU A 342 -34.34 -4.54 0.65
CA GLU A 342 -34.78 -5.93 0.56
C GLU A 342 -34.79 -6.63 1.92
N ALA A 343 -33.71 -6.41 2.72
CA ALA A 343 -33.65 -6.94 4.09
C ALA A 343 -34.73 -6.37 5.01
N VAL A 344 -35.05 -5.08 4.93
CA VAL A 344 -36.13 -4.46 5.70
C VAL A 344 -37.48 -4.99 5.25
N GLU A 345 -37.73 -5.13 3.95
CA GLU A 345 -38.98 -5.70 3.39
C GLU A 345 -39.12 -7.18 3.79
N SER A 346 -38.08 -7.96 3.81
CA SER A 346 -38.15 -9.38 4.23
C SER A 346 -38.57 -9.56 5.68
N VAL A 347 -38.21 -8.64 6.58
CA VAL A 347 -38.65 -8.62 7.97
C VAL A 347 -40.15 -8.39 8.05
N ILE A 348 -40.71 -7.50 7.21
CA ILE A 348 -42.15 -7.23 7.13
C ILE A 348 -42.92 -8.44 6.59
N ALA A 349 -42.35 -9.07 5.53
CA ALA A 349 -42.92 -10.29 4.94
C ALA A 349 -42.98 -11.45 5.94
N SER A 350 -41.92 -11.64 6.71
CA SER A 350 -41.84 -12.68 7.75
C SER A 350 -42.84 -12.46 8.87
N ARG A 351 -43.10 -11.21 9.28
CA ARG A 351 -44.12 -10.88 10.28
C ARG A 351 -45.53 -11.14 9.78
N LYS A 352 -45.82 -10.84 8.51
CA LYS A 352 -47.13 -11.12 7.90
C LYS A 352 -47.38 -12.61 7.73
N GLY A 353 -46.35 -13.41 7.37
CA GLY A 353 -46.42 -14.87 7.30
C GLY A 353 -46.73 -15.53 8.65
N ASN A 354 -46.09 -15.06 9.71
CA ASN A 354 -46.35 -15.58 11.07
C ASN A 354 -47.70 -15.19 11.63
N SER A 355 -48.26 -14.03 11.25
CA SER A 355 -49.60 -13.64 11.68
C SER A 355 -50.71 -14.44 10.98
N GLN A 356 -50.49 -14.92 9.75
CA GLN A 356 -51.43 -15.81 9.07
C GLN A 356 -51.42 -17.26 9.60
N LEU A 357 -50.29 -17.77 10.02
CA LEU A 357 -50.17 -19.09 10.67
C LEU A 357 -50.81 -19.10 12.06
N GLY A 358 -50.70 -18.00 12.80
CA GLY A 358 -51.33 -17.88 14.14
C GLY A 358 -52.85 -17.74 14.12
N SER A 359 -53.48 -17.29 12.99
CA SER A 359 -54.91 -17.22 12.84
C SER A 359 -55.56 -18.52 12.38
N ALA A 360 -54.79 -19.38 11.68
CA ALA A 360 -55.30 -20.70 11.25
C ALA A 360 -55.35 -21.74 12.36
N SER A 361 -54.62 -21.57 13.47
CA SER A 361 -54.60 -22.51 14.58
C SER A 361 -55.65 -22.26 15.65
N LYS A 362 -56.53 -21.25 15.51
CA LYS A 362 -57.60 -20.90 16.43
C LYS A 362 -59.01 -21.31 15.97
N ALA A 363 -59.16 -21.98 14.84
CA ALA A 363 -60.40 -22.59 14.41
C ALA A 363 -60.41 -24.06 14.85
N GLY A 364 -60.64 -24.31 16.14
CA GLY A 364 -60.93 -25.64 16.68
C GLY A 364 -62.34 -26.05 16.27
N PRO A 365 -62.64 -27.36 16.15
CA PRO A 365 -63.93 -27.84 15.72
C PRO A 365 -64.99 -27.58 16.82
N SER A 366 -66.04 -26.81 16.46
CA SER A 366 -67.26 -26.80 17.27
C SER A 366 -68.05 -28.05 16.95
N ALA A 367 -68.32 -28.83 18.00
CA ALA A 367 -69.18 -29.97 18.01
C ALA A 367 -70.63 -29.63 17.69
#